data_4c5d8a8fcd5d365b63531a8f9c9731b6
#
_entry.id   4c5d8a8fcd5d365b63531a8f9c9731b6
#
_cell.length_a   1.000
_cell.length_b   1.000
_cell.length_c   1.000
_cell.angle_alpha   90.00
_cell.angle_beta   90.00
_cell.angle_gamma   90.00
#
_symmetry.space_group_name_H-M   'P 1'
#
loop_
_entity.id
_entity.type
_entity.pdbx_description
1 polymer ?
#
loop_
_entity_poly.entity_id
_entity_poly.type
_entity_poly.pdbx_seq_one_letter_code
_entity_poly.pdbx_strand_id
1 'polypeptide(L)' 'SVDSSYLNSDYQLSIAQKEEIAEKLYEKGIFNIKGAVPIVAKFLKISEPSVYRYLKKFKK' A
#
# COMPACT_ATOMS: atom_id res chain seq x y z
N SER A 1 -26.24 -7.32 -3.78
CA SER A 1 -26.17 -6.83 -2.41
C SER A 1 -24.74 -6.74 -1.94
N VAL A 2 -24.54 -5.86 -1.04
CA VAL A 2 -23.20 -5.72 -0.47
C VAL A 2 -22.90 -6.95 0.33
N ASP A 3 -21.82 -7.59 -0.03
CA ASP A 3 -21.35 -8.73 0.71
C ASP A 3 -20.88 -8.27 2.08
N SER A 4 -21.33 -8.93 3.12
CA SER A 4 -20.94 -8.56 4.47
C SER A 4 -19.43 -8.66 4.65
N SER A 5 -18.78 -9.54 3.92
CA SER A 5 -17.32 -9.66 4.00
C SER A 5 -16.63 -8.38 3.56
N TYR A 6 -17.31 -7.60 2.77
CA TYR A 6 -16.81 -6.33 2.28
C TYR A 6 -16.66 -5.32 3.41
N LEU A 7 -17.52 -5.43 4.39
CA LEU A 7 -17.52 -4.54 5.54
C LEU A 7 -16.77 -5.13 6.72
N ASN A 8 -16.29 -6.34 6.58
CA ASN A 8 -15.59 -7.05 7.62
C ASN A 8 -14.11 -6.73 7.64
N SER A 9 -13.52 -6.95 8.79
CA SER A 9 -12.08 -6.85 8.93
C SER A 9 -11.37 -7.95 8.14
N ASP A 10 -12.12 -8.93 7.68
CA ASP A 10 -11.53 -10.04 6.93
C ASP A 10 -11.17 -9.68 5.50
N TYR A 11 -11.69 -8.57 5.02
CA TYR A 11 -11.37 -8.16 3.68
C TYR A 11 -9.89 -7.80 3.58
N GLN A 12 -9.19 -8.46 2.68
CA GLN A 12 -7.77 -8.21 2.50
C GLN A 12 -7.47 -7.90 1.05
N LEU A 13 -6.55 -6.98 0.87
CA LEU A 13 -6.09 -6.64 -0.46
C LEU A 13 -5.13 -7.72 -0.95
N SER A 14 -5.22 -8.03 -2.24
CA SER A 14 -4.24 -8.93 -2.84
C SER A 14 -2.91 -8.21 -2.97
N ILE A 15 -1.86 -8.98 -3.23
CA ILE A 15 -0.54 -8.39 -3.42
C ILE A 15 -0.55 -7.41 -4.60
N ALA A 16 -1.25 -7.77 -5.67
CA ALA A 16 -1.34 -6.90 -6.83
C ALA A 16 -2.05 -5.60 -6.50
N GLN A 17 -3.09 -5.67 -5.68
CA GLN A 17 -3.81 -4.47 -5.28
C GLN A 17 -2.95 -3.57 -4.39
N LYS A 18 -2.20 -4.17 -3.49
CA LYS A 18 -1.31 -3.40 -2.62
C LYS A 18 -0.25 -2.70 -3.44
N GLU A 19 0.31 -3.39 -4.41
CA GLU A 19 1.33 -2.80 -5.27
C GLU A 19 0.75 -1.66 -6.09
N GLU A 20 -0.44 -1.82 -6.61
CA GLU A 20 -1.09 -0.79 -7.41
C GLU A 20 -1.33 0.46 -6.57
N ILE A 21 -1.82 0.29 -5.37
CA ILE A 21 -2.05 1.42 -4.47
C ILE A 21 -0.74 2.13 -4.17
N ALA A 22 0.29 1.35 -3.88
CA ALA A 22 1.60 1.93 -3.58
C ALA A 22 2.14 2.72 -4.77
N GLU A 23 1.92 2.22 -5.97
CA GLU A 23 2.37 2.90 -7.17
C GLU A 23 1.68 4.25 -7.34
N LYS A 24 0.38 4.27 -7.10
CA LYS A 24 -0.37 5.51 -7.20
C LYS A 24 0.10 6.52 -6.16
N LEU A 25 0.37 6.06 -4.96
CA LEU A 25 0.89 6.95 -3.92
C LEU A 25 2.26 7.48 -4.31
N TYR A 26 3.06 6.64 -4.92
CA TYR A 26 4.37 7.05 -5.39
C TYR A 26 4.26 8.15 -6.44
N GLU A 27 3.34 7.98 -7.38
CA GLU A 27 3.14 8.96 -8.44
C GLU A 27 2.67 10.30 -7.90
N LYS A 28 1.93 10.27 -6.82
CA LYS A 28 1.43 11.50 -6.20
C LYS A 28 2.47 12.16 -5.30
N GLY A 29 3.63 11.56 -5.14
CA GLY A 29 4.68 12.13 -4.33
C GLY A 29 4.51 11.91 -2.83
N ILE A 30 3.62 11.00 -2.45
CA ILE A 30 3.36 10.74 -1.03
C ILE A 30 4.64 10.29 -0.33
N PHE A 31 5.46 9.50 -1.00
CA PHE A 31 6.66 8.96 -0.37
C PHE A 31 7.76 10.00 -0.20
N ASN A 32 7.57 11.20 -0.71
CA ASN A 32 8.49 12.30 -0.44
C ASN A 32 8.21 12.94 0.90
N ILE A 33 7.09 12.63 1.50
CA ILE A 33 6.73 13.15 2.81
C ILE A 33 7.47 12.36 3.87
N LYS A 34 8.10 13.07 4.80
CA LYS A 34 8.83 12.42 5.87
C LYS A 34 7.90 11.55 6.69
N GLY A 35 8.30 10.31 6.92
CA GLY A 35 7.51 9.39 7.70
C GLY A 35 6.39 8.71 6.93
N ALA A 36 6.36 8.88 5.60
CA ALA A 36 5.31 8.26 4.79
C ALA A 36 5.41 6.74 4.76
N VAL A 37 6.63 6.21 4.74
CA VAL A 37 6.81 4.76 4.60
C VAL A 37 6.13 3.98 5.71
N PRO A 38 6.34 4.30 7.00
CA PRO A 38 5.64 3.54 8.04
C PRO A 38 4.13 3.72 7.97
N ILE A 39 3.67 4.89 7.57
CA ILE A 39 2.24 5.13 7.45
C ILE A 39 1.64 4.26 6.34
N VAL A 40 2.29 4.23 5.18
CA VAL A 40 1.81 3.43 4.07
C VAL A 40 1.89 1.94 4.40
N ALA A 41 2.96 1.51 5.05
CA ALA A 41 3.09 0.12 5.46
C ALA A 41 1.92 -0.29 6.34
N LYS A 42 1.58 0.55 7.30
CA LYS A 42 0.47 0.29 8.19
C LYS A 42 -0.85 0.27 7.43
N PHE A 43 -1.01 1.20 6.51
CA PHE A 43 -2.23 1.30 5.71
C PHE A 43 -2.43 0.06 4.85
N LEU A 44 -1.36 -0.43 4.26
CA LEU A 44 -1.42 -1.60 3.39
C LEU A 44 -1.26 -2.91 4.15
N LYS A 45 -1.00 -2.83 5.45
CA LYS A 45 -0.80 -4.00 6.31
C LYS A 45 0.37 -4.85 5.81
N ILE A 46 1.44 -4.19 5.46
CA ILE A 46 2.68 -4.84 5.05
C ILE A 46 3.83 -4.29 5.89
N SER A 47 4.97 -4.92 5.79
CA SER A 47 6.15 -4.47 6.52
C SER A 47 6.80 -3.28 5.78
N GLU A 48 7.57 -2.49 6.52
CA GLU A 48 8.29 -1.40 5.90
C GLU A 48 9.27 -1.86 4.83
N PRO A 49 10.01 -2.95 5.04
CA PRO A 49 10.86 -3.46 3.96
C PRO A 49 10.10 -3.76 2.69
N SER A 50 8.84 -4.20 2.81
CA SER A 50 8.04 -4.45 1.62
C SER A 50 7.74 -3.16 0.88
N VAL A 51 7.48 -2.08 1.62
CA VAL A 51 7.25 -0.78 1.00
C VAL A 51 8.51 -0.35 0.24
N TYR A 52 9.67 -0.52 0.85
CA TYR A 52 10.92 -0.15 0.18
C TYR A 52 11.16 -0.96 -1.08
N ARG A 53 10.74 -2.23 -1.09
CA ARG A 53 10.84 -3.03 -2.30
C ARG A 53 9.97 -2.47 -3.41
N TYR A 54 8.76 -2.06 -3.08
CA TYR A 54 7.88 -1.45 -4.06
C TYR A 54 8.50 -0.17 -4.60
N LEU A 55 9.02 0.66 -3.71
CA LEU A 55 9.64 1.91 -4.14
C LEU A 55 10.80 1.66 -5.09
N LYS A 56 11.60 0.66 -4.78
CA LYS A 56 12.72 0.32 -5.64
C LYS A 56 12.25 -0.14 -7.01
N LYS A 57 11.12 -0.84 -7.03
CA LYS A 57 10.53 -1.32 -8.27
C LYS A 57 9.98 -0.18 -9.12
N PHE A 58 9.37 0.81 -8.49
CA PHE A 58 8.80 1.94 -9.19
C PHE A 58 9.86 2.91 -9.68
N LYS A 59 10.94 2.96 -9.00
CA LYS A 59 12.03 3.88 -9.32
C LYS A 59 12.78 3.35 -10.53
N LYS A 60 12.87 4.16 -11.55
CA LYS A 60 13.55 3.75 -12.78
C LYS A 60 14.91 4.36 -12.92
#